data_06a7281ec4bdf179598dff975e13027f
#
_entry.id   06a7281ec4bdf179598dff975e13027f
#
_cell.length_a   1.000
_cell.length_b   1.000
_cell.length_c   1.000
_cell.angle_alpha   90.00
_cell.angle_beta   90.00
_cell.angle_gamma   90.00
#
_symmetry.space_group_name_H-M   'P 1'
#
loop_
_entity.id
_entity.type
_entity.pdbx_description
1 polymer ?
#
loop_
_entity_poly.entity_id
_entity_poly.type
_entity_poly.pdbx_seq_one_letter_code
_entity_poly.pdbx_strand_id
1 'polypeptide(L)'
;EDAGAVSVMALERVPADIRAEGGVARMTDPAVIEAIMKAVTIPVMAKCRIGHFVEAQILEALGVDYIDESEVLTPADEKYRINKWNFKVPFVCGATNLGEALRRLGEGAAMIRTKGEAGTGNVIEAVRHMRTITDEIARLSVLPEEELMTEAKTLGAPYELVRLVAKDRKLP
;
A
#
# COMPACT_ATOMS: atom_id res chain seq x y z
N GLU A 1 14.92 -12.63 -10.12
CA GLU A 1 14.10 -13.63 -10.84
C GLU A 1 14.58 -15.05 -10.52
N ASP A 2 15.86 -15.35 -10.75
CA ASP A 2 16.43 -16.70 -10.54
C ASP A 2 16.22 -17.26 -9.12
N ALA A 3 16.10 -16.39 -8.13
CA ALA A 3 15.79 -16.77 -6.74
C ALA A 3 14.30 -17.06 -6.48
N GLY A 4 13.44 -17.02 -7.52
CA GLY A 4 12.01 -17.30 -7.41
C GLY A 4 11.15 -16.10 -7.00
N ALA A 5 11.64 -14.86 -7.13
CA ALA A 5 10.82 -13.68 -6.92
C ALA A 5 9.69 -13.63 -7.96
N VAL A 6 8.47 -13.26 -7.55
CA VAL A 6 7.29 -13.17 -8.41
C VAL A 6 7.01 -11.74 -8.90
N SER A 7 7.67 -10.76 -8.31
CA SER A 7 7.68 -9.35 -8.72
C SER A 7 8.90 -8.64 -8.15
N VAL A 8 9.24 -7.48 -8.71
CA VAL A 8 10.32 -6.64 -8.22
C VAL A 8 9.84 -5.21 -7.95
N MET A 9 10.51 -4.53 -7.02
CA MET A 9 10.30 -3.13 -6.74
C MET A 9 11.38 -2.30 -7.42
N ALA A 10 10.98 -1.37 -8.28
CA ALA A 10 11.89 -0.40 -8.88
C ALA A 10 12.19 0.70 -7.86
N LEU A 11 13.38 0.64 -7.27
CA LEU A 11 13.89 1.63 -6.32
C LEU A 11 15.28 2.07 -6.75
N GLU A 12 15.51 3.38 -6.72
CA GLU A 12 16.85 3.97 -6.89
C GLU A 12 17.62 3.94 -5.57
N ARG A 13 16.94 4.21 -4.46
CA ARG A 13 17.48 4.17 -3.11
C ARG A 13 16.61 3.30 -2.21
N VAL A 14 17.24 2.46 -1.42
CA VAL A 14 16.51 1.68 -0.43
C VAL A 14 16.10 2.54 0.78
N PRO A 15 15.08 2.15 1.56
CA PRO A 15 14.61 2.96 2.69
C PRO A 15 15.69 3.31 3.72
N ALA A 16 16.69 2.47 3.90
CA ALA A 16 17.81 2.73 4.81
C ALA A 16 18.65 3.93 4.34
N ASP A 17 18.93 4.02 3.04
CA ASP A 17 19.71 5.12 2.45
C ASP A 17 18.93 6.42 2.53
N ILE A 18 17.63 6.40 2.25
CA ILE A 18 16.74 7.57 2.38
C ILE A 18 16.79 8.14 3.79
N ARG A 19 16.76 7.26 4.81
CA ARG A 19 16.86 7.68 6.23
C ARG A 19 18.22 8.28 6.57
N ALA A 20 19.29 7.72 6.05
CA ALA A 20 20.66 8.16 6.35
C ALA A 20 21.00 9.50 5.69
N GLU A 21 20.58 9.70 4.46
CA GLU A 21 20.91 10.89 3.67
C GLU A 21 20.00 12.09 3.98
N GLY A 22 18.75 11.81 4.41
CA GLY A 22 17.72 12.84 4.61
C GLY A 22 17.25 13.48 3.30
N GLY A 23 16.58 14.65 3.41
CA GLY A 23 16.06 15.38 2.27
C GLY A 23 14.73 14.84 1.76
N VAL A 24 14.35 15.24 0.53
CA VAL A 24 13.10 14.85 -0.12
C VAL A 24 13.29 13.56 -0.91
N ALA A 25 12.67 12.49 -0.45
CA ALA A 25 12.60 11.22 -1.18
C ALA A 25 11.42 11.23 -2.15
N ARG A 26 11.70 11.14 -3.45
CA ARG A 26 10.73 11.17 -4.54
C ARG A 26 10.62 9.81 -5.22
N MET A 27 9.74 9.72 -6.23
CA MET A 27 9.73 8.56 -7.13
C MET A 27 11.11 8.36 -7.78
N THR A 28 11.39 7.13 -8.12
CA THR A 28 12.62 6.76 -8.84
C THR A 28 12.64 7.40 -10.23
N ASP A 29 13.84 7.74 -10.72
CA ASP A 29 14.03 8.27 -12.08
C ASP A 29 13.39 7.33 -13.12
N PRO A 30 12.56 7.85 -14.05
CA PRO A 30 11.95 7.07 -15.12
C PRO A 30 12.92 6.18 -15.89
N ALA A 31 14.13 6.67 -16.17
CA ALA A 31 15.16 5.90 -16.89
C ALA A 31 15.60 4.64 -16.13
N VAL A 32 15.70 4.72 -14.80
CA VAL A 32 16.00 3.56 -13.94
C VAL A 32 14.85 2.56 -13.96
N ILE A 33 13.60 3.04 -13.87
CA ILE A 33 12.42 2.18 -13.94
C ILE A 33 12.36 1.44 -15.27
N GLU A 34 12.56 2.14 -16.40
CA GLU A 34 12.59 1.53 -17.72
C GLU A 34 13.71 0.50 -17.87
N ALA A 35 14.89 0.78 -17.32
CA ALA A 35 16.02 -0.16 -17.34
C ALA A 35 15.67 -1.45 -16.58
N ILE A 36 15.04 -1.34 -15.41
CA ILE A 36 14.58 -2.50 -14.62
C ILE A 36 13.51 -3.28 -15.40
N MET A 37 12.50 -2.60 -15.97
CA MET A 37 11.44 -3.24 -16.77
C MET A 37 11.99 -3.99 -17.97
N LYS A 38 13.08 -3.52 -18.58
CA LYS A 38 13.76 -4.22 -19.68
C LYS A 38 14.59 -5.40 -19.22
N ALA A 39 15.05 -5.41 -17.96
CA ALA A 39 15.96 -6.43 -17.42
C ALA A 39 15.22 -7.65 -16.84
N VAL A 40 13.93 -7.55 -16.55
CA VAL A 40 13.14 -8.62 -15.91
C VAL A 40 11.92 -8.98 -16.75
N THR A 41 11.39 -10.20 -16.55
CA THR A 41 10.16 -10.68 -17.19
C THR A 41 8.97 -10.74 -16.20
N ILE A 42 9.24 -10.55 -14.93
CA ILE A 42 8.23 -10.54 -13.85
C ILE A 42 7.71 -9.11 -13.62
N PRO A 43 6.50 -8.95 -13.03
CA PRO A 43 5.89 -7.65 -12.78
C PRO A 43 6.80 -6.68 -12.02
N VAL A 44 6.75 -5.41 -12.41
CA VAL A 44 7.51 -4.32 -11.81
C VAL A 44 6.56 -3.36 -11.09
N MET A 45 6.84 -3.14 -9.81
CA MET A 45 6.17 -2.15 -8.98
C MET A 45 7.06 -0.93 -8.79
N ALA A 46 6.49 0.27 -8.81
CA ALA A 46 7.21 1.50 -8.50
C ALA A 46 6.45 2.32 -7.45
N LYS A 47 7.18 3.19 -6.74
CA LYS A 47 6.63 3.99 -5.65
C LYS A 47 6.38 5.43 -6.09
N CYS A 48 5.21 5.97 -5.70
CA CYS A 48 4.94 7.40 -5.71
C CYS A 48 4.76 7.93 -4.29
N ARG A 49 4.93 9.23 -4.11
CA ARG A 49 4.68 9.91 -2.84
C ARG A 49 3.19 9.94 -2.51
N ILE A 50 2.86 9.89 -1.23
CA ILE A 50 1.48 10.06 -0.77
C ILE A 50 0.92 11.39 -1.28
N GLY A 51 -0.25 11.36 -1.94
CA GLY A 51 -0.95 12.50 -2.48
C GLY A 51 -0.40 13.06 -3.79
N HIS A 52 0.70 12.53 -4.31
CA HIS A 52 1.32 13.04 -5.54
C HIS A 52 0.77 12.37 -6.80
N PHE A 53 -0.40 12.79 -7.24
CA PHE A 53 -1.08 12.19 -8.39
C PHE A 53 -0.29 12.30 -9.71
N VAL A 54 0.55 13.34 -9.87
CA VAL A 54 1.39 13.49 -11.08
C VAL A 54 2.47 12.41 -11.14
N GLU A 55 3.13 12.07 -10.02
CA GLU A 55 4.05 10.93 -10.00
C GLU A 55 3.33 9.63 -10.40
N ALA A 56 2.12 9.40 -9.89
CA ALA A 56 1.33 8.24 -10.29
C ALA A 56 0.97 8.24 -11.78
N GLN A 57 0.64 9.38 -12.36
CA GLN A 57 0.40 9.51 -13.81
C GLN A 57 1.65 9.18 -14.64
N ILE A 58 2.82 9.64 -14.19
CA ILE A 58 4.10 9.32 -14.84
C ILE A 58 4.35 7.81 -14.79
N LEU A 59 4.16 7.18 -13.63
CA LEU A 59 4.36 5.73 -13.47
C LEU A 59 3.38 4.92 -14.31
N GLU A 60 2.11 5.32 -14.37
CA GLU A 60 1.13 4.69 -15.26
C GLU A 60 1.51 4.83 -16.72
N ALA A 61 1.98 6.00 -17.14
CA ALA A 61 2.45 6.25 -18.51
C ALA A 61 3.69 5.44 -18.89
N LEU A 62 4.58 5.18 -17.92
CA LEU A 62 5.73 4.27 -18.11
C LEU A 62 5.32 2.81 -18.26
N GLY A 63 4.11 2.44 -17.83
CA GLY A 63 3.59 1.09 -17.97
C GLY A 63 4.04 0.14 -16.86
N VAL A 64 4.32 0.64 -15.65
CA VAL A 64 4.56 -0.25 -14.49
C VAL A 64 3.32 -1.09 -14.18
N ASP A 65 3.53 -2.29 -13.66
CA ASP A 65 2.44 -3.23 -13.36
C ASP A 65 1.67 -2.87 -12.09
N TYR A 66 2.32 -2.20 -11.13
CA TYR A 66 1.74 -1.75 -9.86
C TYR A 66 2.34 -0.43 -9.42
N ILE A 67 1.54 0.40 -8.76
CA ILE A 67 2.01 1.63 -8.10
C ILE A 67 1.81 1.49 -6.59
N ASP A 68 2.87 1.70 -5.81
CA ASP A 68 2.79 1.80 -4.35
C ASP A 68 2.76 3.28 -3.95
N GLU A 69 1.61 3.77 -3.48
CA GLU A 69 1.51 5.09 -2.82
C GLU A 69 2.09 4.95 -1.42
N SER A 70 3.36 5.33 -1.27
CA SER A 70 4.23 4.82 -0.22
C SER A 70 4.60 5.85 0.84
N GLU A 71 4.45 5.45 2.10
CA GLU A 71 4.91 6.18 3.28
C GLU A 71 6.44 6.23 3.43
N VAL A 72 7.18 5.43 2.64
CA VAL A 72 8.64 5.44 2.64
C VAL A 72 9.19 6.70 1.97
N LEU A 73 8.48 7.23 0.99
CA LEU A 73 8.82 8.49 0.33
C LEU A 73 8.28 9.68 1.12
N THR A 74 8.84 10.86 0.88
CA THR A 74 8.37 12.09 1.52
C THR A 74 6.94 12.40 1.06
N PRO A 75 5.94 12.51 1.97
CA PRO A 75 4.58 12.87 1.57
C PRO A 75 4.52 14.19 0.80
N ALA A 76 3.72 14.23 -0.24
CA ALA A 76 3.44 15.46 -0.99
C ALA A 76 2.18 16.18 -0.48
N ASP A 77 1.27 15.41 0.13
CA ASP A 77 0.05 15.94 0.72
C ASP A 77 -0.29 15.13 1.99
N GLU A 78 -0.52 15.82 3.10
CA GLU A 78 -0.90 15.17 4.37
C GLU A 78 -2.41 14.94 4.48
N LYS A 79 -3.20 15.72 3.75
CA LYS A 79 -4.66 15.70 3.83
C LYS A 79 -5.29 14.79 2.78
N TYR A 80 -4.83 14.87 1.54
CA TYR A 80 -5.42 14.17 0.43
C TYR A 80 -4.49 13.08 -0.11
N ARG A 81 -5.05 11.87 -0.21
CA ARG A 81 -4.42 10.76 -0.92
C ARG A 81 -4.85 10.74 -2.38
N ILE A 82 -4.12 10.01 -3.20
CA ILE A 82 -4.46 9.82 -4.62
C ILE A 82 -5.81 9.11 -4.71
N ASN A 83 -6.71 9.62 -5.52
CA ASN A 83 -7.93 8.91 -5.92
C ASN A 83 -7.55 7.83 -6.95
N LYS A 84 -7.41 6.60 -6.49
CA LYS A 84 -6.90 5.48 -7.27
C LYS A 84 -7.91 4.97 -8.30
N TRP A 85 -9.19 5.31 -8.12
CA TRP A 85 -10.24 5.02 -9.11
C TRP A 85 -10.06 5.73 -10.45
N ASN A 86 -9.22 6.79 -10.49
CA ASN A 86 -8.90 7.51 -11.72
C ASN A 86 -7.81 6.84 -12.56
N PHE A 87 -7.24 5.72 -12.10
CA PHE A 87 -6.13 5.01 -12.74
C PHE A 87 -6.55 3.62 -13.19
N LYS A 88 -5.89 3.11 -14.23
CA LYS A 88 -6.06 1.72 -14.68
C LYS A 88 -5.09 0.77 -13.99
N VAL A 89 -3.88 1.28 -13.69
CA VAL A 89 -2.87 0.51 -12.97
C VAL A 89 -3.30 0.25 -11.53
N PRO A 90 -3.17 -0.98 -11.01
CA PRO A 90 -3.52 -1.31 -9.63
C PRO A 90 -2.55 -0.66 -8.64
N PHE A 91 -3.11 -0.18 -7.52
CA PHE A 91 -2.34 0.43 -6.43
C PHE A 91 -2.17 -0.53 -5.27
N VAL A 92 -0.97 -0.47 -4.68
CA VAL A 92 -0.63 -1.10 -3.40
C VAL A 92 -0.48 -0.01 -2.35
N CYS A 93 -0.99 -0.25 -1.14
CA CYS A 93 -0.83 0.67 -0.01
C CYS A 93 -0.45 -0.08 1.26
N GLY A 94 0.30 0.57 2.12
CA GLY A 94 0.63 0.06 3.45
C GLY A 94 -0.49 0.29 4.46
N ALA A 95 -0.68 -0.66 5.37
CA ALA A 95 -1.57 -0.52 6.52
C ALA A 95 -0.97 -1.18 7.77
N THR A 96 -1.33 -0.64 8.93
CA THR A 96 -0.94 -1.14 10.25
C THR A 96 -2.07 -1.86 10.98
N ASN A 97 -3.32 -1.59 10.58
CA ASN A 97 -4.54 -2.13 11.16
C ASN A 97 -5.65 -2.20 10.10
N LEU A 98 -6.75 -2.85 10.43
CA LEU A 98 -7.87 -3.07 9.53
C LEU A 98 -8.54 -1.76 9.09
N GLY A 99 -8.71 -0.81 10.01
CA GLY A 99 -9.33 0.48 9.67
C GLY A 99 -8.54 1.24 8.60
N GLU A 100 -7.21 1.26 8.73
CA GLU A 100 -6.33 1.86 7.71
C GLU A 100 -6.42 1.09 6.39
N ALA A 101 -6.39 -0.24 6.42
CA ALA A 101 -6.53 -1.07 5.23
C ALA A 101 -7.84 -0.77 4.48
N LEU A 102 -8.96 -0.72 5.20
CA LEU A 102 -10.26 -0.45 4.60
C LEU A 102 -10.38 0.97 4.03
N ARG A 103 -9.74 1.97 4.67
CA ARG A 103 -9.67 3.32 4.08
C ARG A 103 -8.90 3.31 2.76
N ARG A 104 -7.77 2.60 2.68
CA ARG A 104 -7.00 2.47 1.41
C ARG A 104 -7.80 1.76 0.33
N LEU A 105 -8.51 0.68 0.68
CA LEU A 105 -9.41 -0.01 -0.26
C LEU A 105 -10.55 0.91 -0.73
N GLY A 106 -11.13 1.71 0.18
CA GLY A 106 -12.13 2.71 -0.17
C GLY A 106 -11.63 3.79 -1.14
N GLU A 107 -10.34 4.10 -1.12
CA GLU A 107 -9.68 5.01 -2.07
C GLU A 107 -9.36 4.35 -3.42
N GLY A 108 -9.60 3.03 -3.56
CA GLY A 108 -9.35 2.25 -4.77
C GLY A 108 -8.05 1.46 -4.77
N ALA A 109 -7.40 1.26 -3.63
CA ALA A 109 -6.26 0.34 -3.56
C ALA A 109 -6.70 -1.09 -3.89
N ALA A 110 -5.92 -1.78 -4.71
CA ALA A 110 -6.17 -3.16 -5.11
C ALA A 110 -5.44 -4.19 -4.22
N MET A 111 -4.45 -3.75 -3.47
CA MET A 111 -3.63 -4.61 -2.62
C MET A 111 -3.19 -3.86 -1.36
N ILE A 112 -3.16 -4.58 -0.24
CA ILE A 112 -2.66 -4.08 1.04
C ILE A 112 -1.39 -4.85 1.41
N ARG A 113 -0.36 -4.11 1.84
CA ARG A 113 0.82 -4.67 2.50
C ARG A 113 0.92 -4.16 3.93
N THR A 114 1.70 -4.85 4.75
CA THR A 114 2.08 -4.29 6.06
C THR A 114 3.05 -3.12 5.84
N LYS A 115 3.02 -2.13 6.73
CA LYS A 115 4.03 -1.06 6.71
C LYS A 115 5.38 -1.55 7.22
N GLY A 116 5.35 -2.39 8.24
CA GLY A 116 6.57 -2.83 8.91
C GLY A 116 7.35 -1.67 9.51
N GLU A 117 8.65 -1.87 9.63
CA GLU A 117 9.63 -0.82 9.93
C GLU A 117 10.70 -0.85 8.84
N ALA A 118 10.43 -0.14 7.75
CA ALA A 118 11.25 -0.17 6.56
C ALA A 118 12.69 0.30 6.83
N GLY A 119 13.68 -0.42 6.26
CA GLY A 119 15.10 -0.09 6.35
C GLY A 119 15.80 -0.58 7.61
N THR A 120 15.17 -1.37 8.48
CA THR A 120 15.79 -1.90 9.71
C THR A 120 16.15 -3.38 9.63
N GLY A 121 15.58 -4.13 8.70
CA GLY A 121 15.68 -5.60 8.66
C GLY A 121 14.93 -6.32 9.78
N ASN A 122 14.38 -5.58 10.77
CA ASN A 122 13.57 -6.15 11.83
C ASN A 122 12.12 -6.33 11.36
N VAL A 123 11.67 -7.58 11.31
CA VAL A 123 10.32 -7.91 10.81
C VAL A 123 9.21 -7.88 11.86
N ILE A 124 9.53 -7.59 13.14
CA ILE A 124 8.55 -7.67 14.24
C ILE A 124 7.35 -6.75 14.02
N GLU A 125 7.55 -5.55 13.47
CA GLU A 125 6.46 -4.63 13.19
C GLU A 125 5.55 -5.15 12.07
N ALA A 126 6.10 -5.76 11.03
CA ALA A 126 5.30 -6.39 9.99
C ALA A 126 4.45 -7.55 10.54
N VAL A 127 5.02 -8.37 11.43
CA VAL A 127 4.28 -9.44 12.11
C VAL A 127 3.17 -8.86 12.97
N ARG A 128 3.44 -7.78 13.72
CA ARG A 128 2.44 -7.11 14.57
C ARG A 128 1.28 -6.58 13.72
N HIS A 129 1.55 -5.89 12.62
CA HIS A 129 0.52 -5.36 11.73
C HIS A 129 -0.33 -6.48 11.11
N MET A 130 0.30 -7.56 10.66
CA MET A 130 -0.41 -8.72 10.10
C MET A 130 -1.33 -9.35 11.15
N ARG A 131 -0.85 -9.56 12.39
CA ARG A 131 -1.66 -10.09 13.47
C ARG A 131 -2.82 -9.17 13.82
N THR A 132 -2.57 -7.86 13.94
CA THR A 132 -3.62 -6.87 14.21
C THR A 132 -4.74 -6.96 13.17
N ILE A 133 -4.40 -6.96 11.90
CA ILE A 133 -5.40 -7.03 10.81
C ILE A 133 -6.17 -8.35 10.87
N THR A 134 -5.49 -9.48 11.04
CA THR A 134 -6.15 -10.80 11.08
C THR A 134 -7.04 -10.98 12.30
N ASP A 135 -6.63 -10.48 13.47
CA ASP A 135 -7.42 -10.51 14.69
C ASP A 135 -8.66 -9.62 14.59
N GLU A 136 -8.52 -8.43 14.00
CA GLU A 136 -9.65 -7.52 13.74
C GLU A 136 -10.65 -8.11 12.74
N ILE A 137 -10.20 -8.78 11.68
CA ILE A 137 -11.07 -9.53 10.76
C ILE A 137 -11.82 -10.63 11.49
N ALA A 138 -11.12 -11.44 12.30
CA ALA A 138 -11.73 -12.50 13.07
C ALA A 138 -12.78 -11.96 14.04
N ARG A 139 -12.49 -10.84 14.72
CA ARG A 139 -13.43 -10.17 15.62
C ARG A 139 -14.69 -9.70 14.87
N LEU A 140 -14.55 -9.02 13.75
CA LEU A 140 -15.71 -8.56 12.96
C LEU A 140 -16.60 -9.71 12.50
N SER A 141 -16.01 -10.87 12.17
CA SER A 141 -16.74 -12.02 11.62
C SER A 141 -17.71 -12.70 12.60
N VAL A 142 -17.64 -12.36 13.87
CA VAL A 142 -18.50 -12.91 14.95
C VAL A 142 -19.42 -11.87 15.58
N LEU A 143 -19.32 -10.60 15.17
CA LEU A 143 -20.19 -9.53 15.66
C LEU A 143 -21.59 -9.63 15.02
N PRO A 144 -22.65 -9.32 15.78
CA PRO A 144 -23.98 -9.15 15.22
C PRO A 144 -24.03 -7.93 14.29
N GLU A 145 -24.91 -7.97 13.28
CA GLU A 145 -24.96 -6.94 12.23
C GLU A 145 -25.23 -5.53 12.79
N GLU A 146 -26.01 -5.42 13.84
CA GLU A 146 -26.33 -4.15 14.51
C GLU A 146 -25.10 -3.46 15.14
N GLU A 147 -24.03 -4.20 15.44
CA GLU A 147 -22.79 -3.65 15.98
C GLU A 147 -21.82 -3.16 14.91
N LEU A 148 -21.97 -3.62 13.67
CA LEU A 148 -21.03 -3.31 12.59
C LEU A 148 -20.96 -1.82 12.27
N MET A 149 -22.07 -1.06 12.44
CA MET A 149 -22.04 0.39 12.26
C MET A 149 -21.18 1.10 13.32
N THR A 150 -21.25 0.65 14.56
CA THR A 150 -20.42 1.16 15.65
C THR A 150 -18.95 0.84 15.39
N GLU A 151 -18.67 -0.39 14.96
CA GLU A 151 -17.31 -0.80 14.59
C GLU A 151 -16.74 0.00 13.42
N ALA A 152 -17.54 0.28 12.40
CA ALA A 152 -17.11 1.11 11.27
C ALA A 152 -16.70 2.53 11.74
N LYS A 153 -17.43 3.11 12.68
CA LYS A 153 -17.06 4.40 13.31
C LYS A 153 -15.76 4.29 14.10
N THR A 154 -15.59 3.23 14.89
CA THR A 154 -14.38 2.99 15.69
C THR A 154 -13.16 2.81 14.80
N LEU A 155 -13.28 2.02 13.73
CA LEU A 155 -12.22 1.78 12.76
C LEU A 155 -11.96 3.00 11.84
N GLY A 156 -12.90 3.96 11.79
CA GLY A 156 -12.86 5.06 10.83
C GLY A 156 -12.87 4.56 9.38
N ALA A 157 -13.63 3.50 9.12
CA ALA A 157 -13.66 2.80 7.84
C ALA A 157 -15.03 2.88 7.16
N PRO A 158 -15.10 2.76 5.81
CA PRO A 158 -16.37 2.70 5.11
C PRO A 158 -17.23 1.52 5.59
N TYR A 159 -18.48 1.79 5.97
CA TYR A 159 -19.39 0.79 6.54
C TYR A 159 -19.58 -0.43 5.61
N GLU A 160 -19.74 -0.20 4.32
CA GLU A 160 -19.93 -1.29 3.36
C GLU A 160 -18.73 -2.23 3.29
N LEU A 161 -17.51 -1.71 3.43
CA LEU A 161 -16.31 -2.55 3.48
C LEU A 161 -16.23 -3.33 4.79
N VAL A 162 -16.63 -2.74 5.91
CA VAL A 162 -16.72 -3.46 7.21
C VAL A 162 -17.72 -4.62 7.12
N ARG A 163 -18.88 -4.41 6.50
CA ARG A 163 -19.87 -5.47 6.26
C ARG A 163 -19.32 -6.60 5.39
N LEU A 164 -18.60 -6.26 4.31
CA LEU A 164 -17.96 -7.26 3.44
C LEU A 164 -16.95 -8.10 4.21
N VAL A 165 -16.08 -7.46 5.01
CA VAL A 165 -15.10 -8.19 5.85
C VAL A 165 -15.80 -9.11 6.85
N ALA A 166 -16.85 -8.64 7.53
CA ALA A 166 -17.59 -9.46 8.48
C ALA A 166 -18.21 -10.69 7.82
N LYS A 167 -18.77 -10.52 6.62
CA LYS A 167 -19.39 -11.60 5.83
C LYS A 167 -18.36 -12.58 5.26
N ASP A 168 -17.34 -12.06 4.59
CA ASP A 168 -16.42 -12.86 3.78
C ASP A 168 -15.20 -13.35 4.57
N ARG A 169 -14.98 -12.82 5.77
CA ARG A 169 -13.87 -13.14 6.71
C ARG A 169 -12.50 -12.90 6.11
N LYS A 170 -12.39 -11.95 5.23
CA LYS A 170 -11.16 -11.54 4.55
C LYS A 170 -11.29 -10.10 4.07
N LEU A 171 -10.18 -9.51 3.61
CA LEU A 171 -10.23 -8.23 2.90
C LEU A 171 -10.98 -8.39 1.57
N PRO A 172 -11.75 -7.37 1.17
CA PRO A 172 -12.45 -7.32 -0.12
C PRO A 172 -11.51 -7.43 -1.31
#